data_5cad4ca447aa077f71a2426faf432f50
#
_entry.id   5cad4ca447aa077f71a2426faf432f50
#
_cell.length_a   1.000
_cell.length_b   1.000
_cell.length_c   1.000
_cell.angle_alpha   90.00
_cell.angle_beta   90.00
_cell.angle_gamma   90.00
#
_symmetry.space_group_name_H-M   'P 1'
#
loop_
_entity.id
_entity.type
_entity.pdbx_description
1 polymer ?
#
loop_
_entity_poly.entity_id
_entity_poly.type
_entity_poly.pdbx_seq_one_letter_code
_entity_poly.pdbx_strand_id
1 'polypeptide(L)'
;MERQSKKDKIMIRKASIAALLLSCGLVSCAQNLPQYKAEGNPIFSHKFTCDPAAMVEGKTLWLFTGQDVAGNQTGYHLTDWCAFSTTDMETWTEHPTPLKSTDFAWNVTNDAWAAHVTERDGKYYYYISTSGAGIGVAVSNRPQGPYKDALGKPLLTKDDCEGADHGWVCIDPAVFIDDDGQAYIFWGNRYCYYAKLKRNMIEIEGEITKLEFDERWPFTEAA
;
A
#
# COMPACT_ATOMS: atom_id res chain seq x y z
N MET A 1 11.49 11.44 -67.30
CA MET A 1 12.03 12.18 -66.17
C MET A 1 10.96 12.88 -65.30
N GLU A 2 9.78 13.16 -65.82
CA GLU A 2 8.72 13.91 -65.11
C GLU A 2 7.88 13.09 -64.07
N ARG A 3 7.81 11.74 -64.28
CA ARG A 3 7.02 10.87 -63.37
C ARG A 3 7.70 10.58 -62.04
N GLN A 4 9.02 10.70 -61.92
CA GLN A 4 9.77 10.44 -60.70
C GLN A 4 9.66 11.63 -59.73
N SER A 5 9.68 12.84 -60.23
CA SER A 5 9.59 14.11 -59.46
C SER A 5 8.24 14.28 -58.72
N LYS A 6 7.14 13.73 -59.28
CA LYS A 6 5.81 13.81 -58.64
C LYS A 6 5.65 12.83 -57.46
N LYS A 7 6.31 11.65 -57.48
CA LYS A 7 6.27 10.68 -56.39
C LYS A 7 7.04 11.16 -55.15
N ASP A 8 8.17 11.82 -55.39
CA ASP A 8 9.00 12.32 -54.27
C ASP A 8 8.35 13.52 -53.55
N LYS A 9 7.62 14.40 -54.29
CA LYS A 9 6.83 15.47 -53.67
C LYS A 9 5.62 14.98 -52.87
N ILE A 10 5.04 13.84 -53.22
CA ILE A 10 3.92 13.24 -52.48
C ILE A 10 4.41 12.53 -51.24
N MET A 11 5.61 11.91 -51.23
CA MET A 11 6.21 11.29 -50.08
C MET A 11 6.63 12.29 -49.00
N ILE A 12 7.22 13.42 -49.42
CA ILE A 12 7.63 14.50 -48.49
C ILE A 12 6.42 15.15 -47.79
N ARG A 13 5.27 15.29 -48.49
CA ARG A 13 4.03 15.79 -47.83
C ARG A 13 3.38 14.84 -46.86
N LYS A 14 3.54 13.53 -47.05
CA LYS A 14 3.01 12.51 -46.10
C LYS A 14 3.89 12.36 -44.86
N ALA A 15 5.19 12.57 -44.96
CA ALA A 15 6.11 12.55 -43.82
C ALA A 15 5.93 13.78 -42.90
N SER A 16 5.57 14.94 -43.44
CA SER A 16 5.37 16.18 -42.65
C SER A 16 4.04 16.20 -41.88
N ILE A 17 3.04 15.41 -42.28
CA ILE A 17 1.75 15.34 -41.56
C ILE A 17 1.82 14.32 -40.40
N ALA A 18 2.68 13.32 -40.50
CA ALA A 18 2.89 12.35 -39.40
C ALA A 18 3.68 12.93 -38.22
N ALA A 19 4.50 13.96 -38.44
CA ALA A 19 5.30 14.58 -37.38
C ALA A 19 4.54 15.65 -36.55
N LEU A 20 3.34 16.07 -36.99
CA LEU A 20 2.57 17.12 -36.32
C LEU A 20 1.48 16.61 -35.37
N LEU A 21 1.32 15.29 -35.25
CA LEU A 21 0.29 14.68 -34.39
C LEU A 21 0.84 14.03 -33.09
N LEU A 22 2.14 14.19 -32.81
CA LEU A 22 2.75 13.60 -31.58
C LEU A 22 3.13 14.64 -30.52
N SER A 23 2.67 15.88 -30.65
CA SER A 23 2.81 16.89 -29.60
C SER A 23 1.48 17.24 -28.92
N CYS A 24 0.54 16.29 -28.81
CA CYS A 24 -0.48 16.38 -27.77
C CYS A 24 0.21 16.20 -26.44
N GLY A 25 0.66 17.33 -25.87
CA GLY A 25 1.23 17.40 -24.56
C GLY A 25 0.35 16.65 -23.58
N LEU A 26 0.96 15.75 -22.84
CA LEU A 26 0.48 15.34 -21.54
C LEU A 26 0.40 16.63 -20.68
N VAL A 27 -0.71 17.34 -20.79
CA VAL A 27 -1.12 18.29 -19.77
C VAL A 27 -1.41 17.40 -18.56
N SER A 28 -0.37 17.13 -17.77
CA SER A 28 -0.54 16.69 -16.43
C SER A 28 -1.36 17.79 -15.74
N CYS A 29 -2.67 17.62 -15.65
CA CYS A 29 -3.47 18.35 -14.70
C CYS A 29 -2.87 18.02 -13.34
N ALA A 30 -1.98 18.90 -12.86
CA ALA A 30 -1.59 18.88 -11.46
C ALA A 30 -2.90 19.14 -10.69
N GLN A 31 -3.51 18.08 -10.19
CA GLN A 31 -4.63 18.22 -9.28
C GLN A 31 -4.06 18.94 -8.06
N ASN A 32 -4.66 20.08 -7.69
CA ASN A 32 -4.38 20.73 -6.43
C ASN A 32 -4.90 19.80 -5.33
N LEU A 33 -4.00 18.98 -4.79
CA LEU A 33 -4.34 18.08 -3.67
C LEU A 33 -4.54 18.91 -2.40
N PRO A 34 -5.46 18.49 -1.52
CA PRO A 34 -5.63 19.12 -0.21
C PRO A 34 -4.33 19.13 0.58
N GLN A 35 -4.05 20.25 1.20
CA GLN A 35 -2.90 20.41 2.09
C GLN A 35 -3.35 20.86 3.47
N TYR A 36 -2.72 20.34 4.51
CA TYR A 36 -3.01 20.60 5.90
C TYR A 36 -1.72 20.95 6.64
N LYS A 37 -1.79 21.93 7.51
CA LYS A 37 -0.69 22.25 8.40
C LYS A 37 -0.87 21.51 9.72
N ALA A 38 0.12 20.75 10.14
CA ALA A 38 0.13 20.13 11.46
C ALA A 38 0.39 21.22 12.52
N GLU A 39 -0.55 21.39 13.44
CA GLU A 39 -0.45 22.34 14.54
C GLU A 39 -0.10 21.66 15.88
N GLY A 40 0.16 20.36 15.83
CA GLY A 40 0.46 19.51 16.97
C GLY A 40 -0.16 18.13 16.82
N ASN A 41 -0.60 17.56 17.93
CA ASN A 41 -1.24 16.25 17.97
C ASN A 41 -2.74 16.42 18.27
N PRO A 42 -3.64 15.87 17.43
CA PRO A 42 -3.35 15.00 16.29
C PRO A 42 -2.79 15.75 15.07
N ILE A 43 -2.00 15.08 14.25
CA ILE A 43 -1.48 15.64 12.99
C ILE A 43 -2.63 15.99 12.03
N PHE A 44 -3.66 15.13 11.96
CA PHE A 44 -4.86 15.33 11.16
C PHE A 44 -6.07 15.49 12.06
N SER A 45 -6.73 16.65 12.01
CA SER A 45 -7.91 16.94 12.80
C SER A 45 -9.24 16.79 12.03
N HIS A 46 -9.17 16.62 10.71
CA HIS A 46 -10.34 16.54 9.84
C HIS A 46 -10.81 15.09 9.56
N LYS A 47 -10.01 14.11 10.01
CA LYS A 47 -10.31 12.67 9.88
C LYS A 47 -9.93 11.92 11.15
N PHE A 48 -10.63 10.83 11.42
CA PHE A 48 -10.21 9.86 12.42
C PHE A 48 -9.27 8.86 11.73
N THR A 49 -7.98 8.94 12.05
CA THR A 49 -6.94 8.08 11.47
C THR A 49 -6.28 7.25 12.57
N CYS A 50 -5.96 6.00 12.25
CA CYS A 50 -5.34 5.05 13.16
C CYS A 50 -4.24 4.25 12.47
N ASP A 51 -3.48 3.48 13.24
CA ASP A 51 -2.50 2.48 12.80
C ASP A 51 -1.55 3.01 11.70
N PRO A 52 -0.76 4.06 11.99
CA PRO A 52 0.07 4.69 10.98
C PRO A 52 1.26 3.81 10.58
N ALA A 53 1.45 3.60 9.28
CA ALA A 53 2.66 3.06 8.69
C ALA A 53 3.42 4.15 7.94
N ALA A 54 4.71 4.29 8.22
CA ALA A 54 5.57 5.30 7.63
C ALA A 54 6.55 4.70 6.61
N MET A 55 6.73 5.39 5.49
CA MET A 55 7.72 5.03 4.48
C MET A 55 8.43 6.28 3.98
N VAL A 56 9.76 6.21 3.85
CA VAL A 56 10.56 7.31 3.32
C VAL A 56 11.00 6.99 1.89
N GLU A 57 10.71 7.89 0.97
CA GLU A 57 11.18 7.84 -0.41
C GLU A 57 11.90 9.15 -0.77
N GLY A 58 13.20 9.07 -0.95
CA GLY A 58 14.03 10.25 -1.19
C GLY A 58 13.93 11.26 -0.04
N LYS A 59 13.28 12.40 -0.28
CA LYS A 59 13.03 13.44 0.74
C LYS A 59 11.59 13.49 1.22
N THR A 60 10.77 12.58 0.75
CA THR A 60 9.34 12.53 1.08
C THR A 60 9.09 11.47 2.13
N LEU A 61 8.47 11.86 3.21
CA LEU A 61 7.85 10.95 4.17
C LEU A 61 6.42 10.69 3.74
N TRP A 62 6.09 9.45 3.53
CA TRP A 62 4.74 8.94 3.30
C TRP A 62 4.18 8.38 4.61
N LEU A 63 2.92 8.68 4.88
CA LEU A 63 2.18 8.14 6.01
C LEU A 63 0.90 7.49 5.49
N PHE A 64 0.74 6.22 5.79
CA PHE A 64 -0.44 5.43 5.45
C PHE A 64 -1.18 5.12 6.73
N THR A 65 -2.50 5.28 6.74
CA THR A 65 -3.32 5.08 7.94
C THR A 65 -4.60 4.36 7.58
N GLY A 66 -5.22 3.68 8.54
CA GLY A 66 -6.65 3.37 8.48
C GLY A 66 -7.50 4.63 8.61
N GLN A 67 -8.78 4.51 8.27
CA GLN A 67 -9.77 5.56 8.51
C GLN A 67 -10.97 4.98 9.26
N ASP A 68 -11.13 5.38 10.51
CA ASP A 68 -12.29 5.00 11.32
C ASP A 68 -13.58 5.61 10.78
N VAL A 69 -14.66 4.84 10.83
CA VAL A 69 -15.99 5.32 10.50
C VAL A 69 -16.52 6.18 11.64
N ALA A 70 -16.82 7.43 11.37
CA ALA A 70 -17.31 8.38 12.37
C ALA A 70 -18.65 7.90 12.98
N GLY A 71 -18.77 8.08 14.29
CA GLY A 71 -20.02 7.76 15.02
C GLY A 71 -20.22 6.26 15.29
N ASN A 72 -19.27 5.41 14.94
CA ASN A 72 -19.31 4.01 15.34
C ASN A 72 -19.07 3.87 16.85
N GLN A 73 -19.98 3.21 17.53
CA GLN A 73 -19.95 3.04 18.98
C GLN A 73 -19.51 1.64 19.42
N THR A 74 -19.37 0.70 18.46
CA THR A 74 -19.09 -0.71 18.76
C THR A 74 -18.10 -1.30 17.76
N GLY A 75 -16.94 -1.72 18.23
CA GLY A 75 -15.94 -2.42 17.42
C GLY A 75 -15.06 -1.49 16.57
N TYR A 76 -14.21 -2.09 15.78
CA TYR A 76 -13.21 -1.44 14.93
C TYR A 76 -13.67 -1.51 13.47
N HIS A 77 -14.42 -0.49 13.02
CA HIS A 77 -14.93 -0.43 11.64
C HIS A 77 -14.17 0.63 10.85
N LEU A 78 -13.36 0.15 9.96
CA LEU A 78 -12.57 0.94 9.03
C LEU A 78 -12.86 0.42 7.62
N THR A 79 -13.12 1.29 6.66
CA THR A 79 -13.49 0.89 5.30
C THR A 79 -12.39 1.16 4.28
N ASP A 80 -11.57 2.16 4.57
CA ASP A 80 -10.61 2.71 3.62
C ASP A 80 -9.24 2.91 4.30
N TRP A 81 -8.18 2.89 3.50
CA TRP A 81 -6.88 3.38 3.91
C TRP A 81 -6.61 4.75 3.30
N CYS A 82 -5.87 5.59 4.02
CA CYS A 82 -5.48 6.92 3.61
C CYS A 82 -3.98 6.96 3.26
N ALA A 83 -3.60 7.93 2.43
CA ALA A 83 -2.20 8.22 2.14
C ALA A 83 -1.95 9.73 2.26
N PHE A 84 -0.91 10.07 3.01
CA PHE A 84 -0.44 11.43 3.20
C PHE A 84 1.05 11.51 2.89
N SER A 85 1.52 12.69 2.48
CA SER A 85 2.94 12.91 2.26
C SER A 85 3.40 14.27 2.75
N THR A 86 4.66 14.35 3.17
CA THR A 86 5.30 15.59 3.60
C THR A 86 6.80 15.57 3.27
N THR A 87 7.40 16.75 3.16
CA THR A 87 8.85 16.92 3.05
C THR A 87 9.44 17.72 4.20
N ASP A 88 8.61 18.25 5.09
CA ASP A 88 8.99 19.11 6.22
C ASP A 88 8.37 18.67 7.56
N MET A 89 7.47 17.67 7.55
CA MET A 89 6.68 17.16 8.68
C MET A 89 5.71 18.22 9.28
N GLU A 90 5.61 19.38 8.67
CA GLU A 90 4.68 20.46 9.06
C GLU A 90 3.50 20.53 8.09
N THR A 91 3.78 20.56 6.79
CA THR A 91 2.77 20.64 5.73
C THR A 91 2.54 19.27 5.12
N TRP A 92 1.33 18.76 5.24
CA TRP A 92 0.94 17.45 4.76
C TRP A 92 0.01 17.56 3.56
N THR A 93 0.30 16.77 2.54
CA THR A 93 -0.56 16.62 1.36
C THR A 93 -1.37 15.35 1.51
N GLU A 94 -2.69 15.46 1.45
CA GLU A 94 -3.60 14.31 1.40
C GLU A 94 -3.77 13.84 -0.04
N HIS A 95 -3.62 12.54 -0.25
CA HIS A 95 -3.80 11.91 -1.55
C HIS A 95 -5.19 11.27 -1.67
N PRO A 96 -5.68 11.02 -2.90
CA PRO A 96 -6.88 10.21 -3.09
C PRO A 96 -6.73 8.85 -2.39
N THR A 97 -7.84 8.29 -1.92
CA THR A 97 -7.88 6.98 -1.26
C THR A 97 -7.10 5.95 -2.07
N PRO A 98 -5.98 5.43 -1.53
CA PRO A 98 -5.09 4.53 -2.28
C PRO A 98 -5.67 3.15 -2.47
N LEU A 99 -6.52 2.71 -1.51
CA LEU A 99 -7.02 1.35 -1.39
C LEU A 99 -8.24 1.32 -0.45
N LYS A 100 -9.19 0.44 -0.75
CA LYS A 100 -10.39 0.19 0.07
C LYS A 100 -10.49 -1.28 0.43
N SER A 101 -11.16 -1.59 1.52
CA SER A 101 -11.44 -2.97 1.93
C SER A 101 -12.17 -3.76 0.84
N THR A 102 -13.06 -3.11 0.09
CA THR A 102 -13.83 -3.68 -1.02
C THR A 102 -13.02 -3.99 -2.28
N ASP A 103 -11.78 -3.51 -2.38
CA ASP A 103 -10.87 -3.84 -3.49
C ASP A 103 -10.34 -5.27 -3.40
N PHE A 104 -10.54 -5.92 -2.26
CA PHE A 104 -10.22 -7.32 -2.02
C PHE A 104 -11.50 -8.17 -2.06
N ALA A 105 -11.74 -8.84 -3.18
CA ALA A 105 -12.97 -9.63 -3.38
C ALA A 105 -13.15 -10.78 -2.36
N TRP A 106 -12.07 -11.23 -1.74
CA TRP A 106 -12.05 -12.26 -0.71
C TRP A 106 -12.31 -11.71 0.71
N ASN A 107 -12.25 -10.38 0.91
CA ASN A 107 -12.53 -9.75 2.20
C ASN A 107 -14.04 -9.70 2.45
N VAL A 108 -14.54 -10.65 3.22
CA VAL A 108 -15.98 -10.79 3.52
C VAL A 108 -16.44 -9.89 4.67
N THR A 109 -15.51 -9.32 5.44
CA THR A 109 -15.82 -8.47 6.60
C THR A 109 -15.94 -7.00 6.23
N ASN A 110 -15.37 -6.59 5.11
CA ASN A 110 -15.24 -5.19 4.66
C ASN A 110 -14.53 -4.27 5.67
N ASP A 111 -13.70 -4.84 6.54
CA ASP A 111 -12.88 -4.07 7.47
C ASP A 111 -11.48 -3.86 6.90
N ALA A 112 -10.96 -2.63 7.07
CA ALA A 112 -9.65 -2.16 6.62
C ALA A 112 -8.77 -1.87 7.84
N TRP A 113 -8.19 -2.91 8.46
CA TRP A 113 -7.41 -2.81 9.69
C TRP A 113 -5.95 -2.43 9.42
N ALA A 114 -5.11 -2.47 10.45
CA ALA A 114 -3.71 -2.06 10.37
C ALA A 114 -2.98 -2.62 9.15
N ALA A 115 -2.11 -1.82 8.58
CA ALA A 115 -1.44 -2.14 7.33
C ALA A 115 0.00 -1.61 7.33
N HIS A 116 0.80 -2.13 6.41
CA HIS A 116 2.19 -1.69 6.19
C HIS A 116 2.48 -1.50 4.71
N VAL A 117 3.25 -0.47 4.38
CA VAL A 117 3.67 -0.20 3.00
C VAL A 117 5.18 -0.20 2.90
N THR A 118 5.70 -0.89 1.89
CA THR A 118 7.13 -0.90 1.58
C THR A 118 7.37 -0.80 0.08
N GLU A 119 8.57 -0.35 -0.28
CA GLU A 119 9.02 -0.25 -1.68
C GLU A 119 10.04 -1.33 -1.98
N ARG A 120 9.98 -1.90 -3.18
CA ARG A 120 11.03 -2.74 -3.74
C ARG A 120 11.05 -2.65 -5.26
N ASP A 121 12.20 -2.39 -5.83
CA ASP A 121 12.45 -2.39 -7.27
C ASP A 121 11.46 -1.47 -8.05
N GLY A 122 11.12 -0.30 -7.49
CA GLY A 122 10.19 0.69 -8.08
C GLY A 122 8.73 0.31 -8.00
N LYS A 123 8.38 -0.68 -7.17
CA LYS A 123 7.01 -1.08 -6.86
C LYS A 123 6.73 -0.90 -5.39
N TYR A 124 5.49 -0.56 -5.09
CA TYR A 124 5.01 -0.35 -3.73
C TYR A 124 4.05 -1.49 -3.38
N TYR A 125 4.27 -2.10 -2.22
CA TYR A 125 3.53 -3.24 -1.71
C TYR A 125 2.80 -2.82 -0.45
N TYR A 126 1.47 -2.88 -0.50
CA TYR A 126 0.58 -2.54 0.61
C TYR A 126 0.05 -3.82 1.22
N TYR A 127 0.59 -4.21 2.37
CA TYR A 127 0.10 -5.35 3.14
C TYR A 127 -1.00 -4.85 4.06
N ILE A 128 -2.15 -5.48 3.98
CA ILE A 128 -3.35 -5.10 4.74
C ILE A 128 -3.78 -6.23 5.64
N SER A 129 -4.43 -5.90 6.73
CA SER A 129 -5.16 -6.88 7.53
C SER A 129 -6.65 -6.58 7.55
N THR A 130 -7.41 -7.62 7.85
CA THR A 130 -8.86 -7.59 7.90
C THR A 130 -9.35 -8.26 9.16
N SER A 131 -10.62 -8.04 9.53
CA SER A 131 -11.26 -8.61 10.70
C SER A 131 -11.51 -10.12 10.53
N GLY A 132 -10.43 -10.92 10.51
CA GLY A 132 -10.50 -12.39 10.50
C GLY A 132 -10.44 -13.06 9.13
N ALA A 133 -10.44 -12.33 8.01
CA ALA A 133 -10.23 -12.94 6.69
C ALA A 133 -8.75 -13.16 6.36
N GLY A 134 -7.84 -12.45 7.06
CA GLY A 134 -6.40 -12.61 6.94
C GLY A 134 -5.66 -11.37 6.46
N ILE A 135 -4.43 -11.57 6.03
CA ILE A 135 -3.53 -10.55 5.49
C ILE A 135 -3.48 -10.67 3.98
N GLY A 136 -3.71 -9.55 3.28
CA GLY A 136 -3.57 -9.44 1.84
C GLY A 136 -2.38 -8.58 1.41
N VAL A 137 -2.08 -8.57 0.12
CA VAL A 137 -1.09 -7.68 -0.47
C VAL A 137 -1.62 -7.05 -1.75
N ALA A 138 -1.55 -5.72 -1.83
CA ALA A 138 -1.86 -4.96 -3.04
C ALA A 138 -0.60 -4.28 -3.56
N VAL A 139 -0.54 -4.03 -4.87
CA VAL A 139 0.65 -3.51 -5.56
C VAL A 139 0.30 -2.26 -6.36
N SER A 140 1.21 -1.29 -6.35
CA SER A 140 1.18 -0.09 -7.17
C SER A 140 2.56 0.23 -7.74
N ASN A 141 2.61 1.05 -8.81
CA ASN A 141 3.84 1.64 -9.33
C ASN A 141 4.09 3.05 -8.76
N ARG A 142 3.29 3.49 -7.81
CA ARG A 142 3.38 4.82 -7.17
C ARG A 142 3.01 4.70 -5.70
N PRO A 143 3.68 5.43 -4.79
CA PRO A 143 3.42 5.33 -3.36
C PRO A 143 1.97 5.72 -3.00
N GLN A 144 1.39 6.72 -3.66
CA GLN A 144 0.02 7.15 -3.43
C GLN A 144 -1.05 6.25 -4.09
N GLY A 145 -0.66 5.17 -4.75
CA GLY A 145 -1.58 4.30 -5.46
C GLY A 145 -2.04 4.82 -6.83
N PRO A 146 -3.19 4.36 -7.37
CA PRO A 146 -4.03 3.33 -6.73
C PRO A 146 -3.34 1.97 -6.67
N TYR A 147 -3.65 1.22 -5.63
CA TYR A 147 -3.18 -0.15 -5.46
C TYR A 147 -4.20 -1.15 -5.99
N LYS A 148 -3.73 -2.36 -6.31
CA LYS A 148 -4.58 -3.47 -6.77
C LYS A 148 -4.20 -4.73 -6.02
N ASP A 149 -5.19 -5.50 -5.59
CA ASP A 149 -4.99 -6.84 -5.04
C ASP A 149 -4.09 -7.67 -5.98
N ALA A 150 -2.98 -8.16 -5.45
CA ALA A 150 -1.98 -8.86 -6.22
C ALA A 150 -2.30 -10.35 -6.43
N LEU A 151 -3.11 -10.94 -5.56
CA LEU A 151 -3.31 -12.38 -5.48
C LEU A 151 -4.76 -12.83 -5.74
N GLY A 152 -5.76 -11.96 -5.52
CA GLY A 152 -7.17 -12.33 -5.53
C GLY A 152 -7.56 -13.28 -4.37
N LYS A 153 -6.69 -13.42 -3.36
CA LYS A 153 -6.86 -14.23 -2.17
C LYS A 153 -5.96 -13.69 -1.05
N PRO A 154 -6.16 -14.07 0.22
CA PRO A 154 -5.22 -13.75 1.28
C PRO A 154 -3.81 -14.28 0.99
N LEU A 155 -2.79 -13.53 1.39
CA LEU A 155 -1.41 -13.99 1.46
C LEU A 155 -1.22 -14.93 2.66
N LEU A 156 -1.84 -14.57 3.80
CA LEU A 156 -1.80 -15.31 5.06
C LEU A 156 -3.21 -15.34 5.66
N THR A 157 -3.53 -16.44 6.34
CA THR A 157 -4.80 -16.66 7.03
C THR A 157 -4.57 -17.16 8.45
N LYS A 158 -5.63 -17.34 9.23
CA LYS A 158 -5.54 -17.96 10.55
C LYS A 158 -4.91 -19.35 10.51
N ASP A 159 -5.10 -20.10 9.42
CA ASP A 159 -4.57 -21.46 9.31
C ASP A 159 -3.02 -21.48 9.24
N ASP A 160 -2.42 -20.34 8.92
CA ASP A 160 -0.98 -20.12 8.91
C ASP A 160 -0.41 -19.73 10.29
N CYS A 161 -1.28 -19.64 11.33
CA CYS A 161 -0.94 -19.19 12.68
C CYS A 161 -1.02 -20.35 13.68
N GLU A 162 -0.01 -21.21 13.70
CA GLU A 162 0.03 -22.38 14.55
C GLU A 162 -0.14 -22.04 16.04
N GLY A 163 -1.04 -22.76 16.71
CA GLY A 163 -1.33 -22.62 18.13
C GLY A 163 -2.19 -21.43 18.52
N ALA A 164 -2.74 -20.70 17.55
CA ALA A 164 -3.63 -19.58 17.83
C ALA A 164 -5.03 -20.04 18.25
N ASP A 165 -5.55 -19.40 19.28
CA ASP A 165 -6.81 -19.76 19.96
C ASP A 165 -7.98 -18.80 19.65
N HIS A 166 -7.75 -17.77 18.78
CA HIS A 166 -8.78 -16.79 18.44
C HIS A 166 -8.81 -16.43 16.94
N GLY A 167 -9.89 -15.77 16.50
CA GLY A 167 -10.18 -15.54 15.08
C GLY A 167 -9.39 -14.41 14.43
N TRP A 168 -8.87 -13.45 15.21
CA TRP A 168 -8.16 -12.26 14.70
C TRP A 168 -6.65 -12.31 14.97
N VAL A 169 -6.05 -13.49 14.96
CA VAL A 169 -4.61 -13.66 15.15
C VAL A 169 -3.80 -13.20 13.92
N CYS A 170 -4.35 -13.34 12.73
CA CYS A 170 -3.65 -13.01 11.48
C CYS A 170 -3.93 -11.56 11.07
N ILE A 171 -3.34 -10.62 11.81
CA ILE A 171 -3.48 -9.16 11.62
C ILE A 171 -2.13 -8.45 11.80
N ASP A 172 -2.12 -7.14 11.59
CA ASP A 172 -1.03 -6.20 11.87
C ASP A 172 0.28 -6.59 11.17
N PRO A 173 0.29 -6.66 9.83
CA PRO A 173 1.50 -7.00 9.11
C PRO A 173 2.54 -5.88 9.19
N ALA A 174 3.80 -6.25 9.44
CA ALA A 174 4.95 -5.39 9.28
C ALA A 174 5.97 -6.06 8.35
N VAL A 175 6.55 -5.33 7.43
CA VAL A 175 7.52 -5.86 6.47
C VAL A 175 8.85 -5.14 6.64
N PHE A 176 9.89 -5.93 6.77
CA PHE A 176 11.27 -5.48 6.87
C PHE A 176 12.10 -6.07 5.72
N ILE A 177 12.90 -5.25 5.07
CA ILE A 177 13.87 -5.68 4.06
C ILE A 177 15.25 -5.49 4.65
N ASP A 178 15.98 -6.58 4.85
CA ASP A 178 17.32 -6.58 5.44
C ASP A 178 18.37 -6.09 4.45
N ASP A 179 19.56 -5.77 4.95
CA ASP A 179 20.69 -5.24 4.16
C ASP A 179 21.15 -6.19 3.06
N ASP A 180 20.95 -7.51 3.23
CA ASP A 180 21.21 -8.52 2.19
C ASP A 180 20.09 -8.59 1.12
N GLY A 181 19.03 -7.81 1.28
CA GLY A 181 17.87 -7.76 0.39
C GLY A 181 16.83 -8.84 0.66
N GLN A 182 16.99 -9.66 1.71
CA GLN A 182 15.92 -10.58 2.14
C GLN A 182 14.79 -9.79 2.80
N ALA A 183 13.58 -10.00 2.33
CA ALA A 183 12.38 -9.43 2.94
C ALA A 183 11.75 -10.43 3.93
N TYR A 184 11.26 -9.89 5.02
CA TYR A 184 10.53 -10.61 6.06
C TYR A 184 9.19 -9.94 6.30
N ILE A 185 8.17 -10.74 6.58
CA ILE A 185 6.87 -10.27 7.08
C ILE A 185 6.68 -10.78 8.51
N PHE A 186 6.28 -9.88 9.40
CA PHE A 186 5.89 -10.16 10.78
C PHE A 186 4.40 -9.88 10.92
N TRP A 187 3.70 -10.61 11.78
CA TRP A 187 2.28 -10.37 12.06
C TRP A 187 1.84 -11.03 13.35
N GLY A 188 0.66 -10.66 13.81
CA GLY A 188 -0.03 -11.40 14.85
C GLY A 188 -0.69 -10.57 15.93
N ASN A 189 -1.54 -11.23 16.71
CA ASN A 189 -2.14 -10.72 17.94
C ASN A 189 -2.04 -11.81 19.01
N ARG A 190 -1.53 -11.49 20.19
CA ARG A 190 -1.10 -12.37 21.30
C ARG A 190 0.01 -13.35 20.93
N TYR A 191 0.18 -13.65 19.68
CA TYR A 191 1.21 -14.49 19.11
C TYR A 191 1.88 -13.72 17.99
N CYS A 192 3.20 -13.75 17.94
CA CYS A 192 3.96 -13.13 16.86
C CYS A 192 4.51 -14.20 15.93
N TYR A 193 4.29 -14.04 14.67
CA TYR A 193 4.81 -14.92 13.63
C TYR A 193 5.68 -14.12 12.67
N TYR A 194 6.61 -14.79 12.01
CA TYR A 194 7.31 -14.22 10.89
C TYR A 194 7.58 -15.28 9.81
N ALA A 195 7.77 -14.79 8.60
CA ALA A 195 8.22 -15.60 7.48
C ALA A 195 9.09 -14.76 6.55
N LYS A 196 9.90 -15.43 5.73
CA LYS A 196 10.56 -14.79 4.59
C LYS A 196 9.56 -14.55 3.47
N LEU A 197 9.72 -13.44 2.77
CA LEU A 197 9.04 -13.20 1.52
C LEU A 197 9.97 -13.53 0.36
N LYS A 198 9.43 -14.14 -0.70
CA LYS A 198 10.15 -14.26 -1.96
C LYS A 198 10.46 -12.87 -2.53
N ARG A 199 11.42 -12.79 -3.43
CA ARG A 199 11.81 -11.51 -4.06
C ARG A 199 10.65 -10.76 -4.71
N ASN A 200 9.60 -11.46 -5.15
CA ASN A 200 8.40 -10.85 -5.73
C ASN A 200 7.50 -10.15 -4.71
N MET A 201 7.78 -10.28 -3.41
CA MET A 201 7.08 -9.63 -2.29
C MET A 201 5.62 -10.06 -2.09
N ILE A 202 5.13 -11.04 -2.82
CA ILE A 202 3.73 -11.49 -2.79
C ILE A 202 3.58 -12.99 -2.52
N GLU A 203 4.66 -13.64 -2.13
CA GLU A 203 4.68 -15.06 -1.77
C GLU A 203 5.59 -15.30 -0.56
N ILE A 204 5.17 -16.21 0.31
CA ILE A 204 5.98 -16.69 1.43
C ILE A 204 7.08 -17.61 0.89
N GLU A 205 8.28 -17.51 1.48
CA GLU A 205 9.43 -18.37 1.20
C GLU A 205 9.79 -19.20 2.44
N GLY A 206 9.68 -20.52 2.30
CA GLY A 206 10.02 -21.46 3.38
C GLY A 206 8.93 -21.56 4.44
N GLU A 207 9.35 -21.71 5.70
CA GLU A 207 8.48 -21.97 6.82
C GLU A 207 8.05 -20.70 7.54
N ILE A 208 6.87 -20.75 8.15
CA ILE A 208 6.38 -19.73 9.09
C ILE A 208 6.89 -20.10 10.47
N THR A 209 7.47 -19.13 11.15
CA THR A 209 8.02 -19.32 12.51
C THR A 209 7.21 -18.51 13.50
N LYS A 210 6.76 -19.16 14.56
CA LYS A 210 6.21 -18.49 15.74
C LYS A 210 7.36 -18.05 16.64
N LEU A 211 7.34 -16.78 17.05
CA LEU A 211 8.32 -16.24 17.98
C LEU A 211 7.88 -16.53 19.42
N GLU A 212 8.85 -16.93 20.25
CA GLU A 212 8.64 -17.12 21.68
C GLU A 212 9.12 -15.87 22.43
N PHE A 213 8.28 -15.37 23.32
CA PHE A 213 8.56 -14.23 24.19
C PHE A 213 8.67 -14.66 25.64
N ASP A 214 9.42 -13.91 26.45
CA ASP A 214 9.49 -14.10 27.90
C ASP A 214 8.10 -13.80 28.50
N GLU A 215 7.62 -14.66 29.39
CA GLU A 215 6.30 -14.52 30.02
C GLU A 215 6.11 -13.17 30.74
N ARG A 216 7.21 -12.54 31.17
CA ARG A 216 7.17 -11.21 31.78
C ARG A 216 6.94 -10.08 30.78
N TRP A 217 7.20 -10.34 29.49
CA TRP A 217 7.09 -9.38 28.38
C TRP A 217 6.36 -10.03 27.21
N PRO A 218 5.08 -10.37 27.42
CA PRO A 218 4.32 -11.05 26.38
C PRO A 218 4.11 -10.10 25.19
N PHE A 219 4.10 -10.67 23.99
CA PHE A 219 3.69 -9.95 22.79
C PHE A 219 2.17 -9.69 22.86
N THR A 220 1.77 -8.48 22.48
CA THR A 220 0.35 -8.11 22.39
C THR A 220 -0.09 -8.10 20.94
N GLU A 221 0.41 -7.16 20.14
CA GLU A 221 0.06 -6.99 18.72
C GLU A 221 0.99 -5.96 18.06
N ALA A 222 0.83 -5.72 16.76
CA ALA A 222 1.55 -4.71 15.98
C ALA A 222 3.07 -4.97 15.96
N ALA A 223 3.48 -5.96 15.18
CA ALA A 223 4.86 -6.36 15.00
C ALA A 223 5.74 -5.29 14.32
#